data_4391e93fce72a5170fe131a4bb4e4483
#
_entry.id   4391e93fce72a5170fe131a4bb4e4483
#
_cell.length_a   1.000
_cell.length_b   1.000
_cell.length_c   1.000
_cell.angle_alpha   90.00
_cell.angle_beta   90.00
_cell.angle_gamma   90.00
#
_symmetry.space_group_name_H-M   'P 1'
#
loop_
_entity.id
_entity.type
_entity.pdbx_description
1 polymer ?
#
loop_
_entity_poly.entity_id
_entity_poly.type
_entity_poly.pdbx_seq_one_letter_code
_entity_poly.pdbx_strand_id
1 'polypeptide(L)'
;TAGVRCHRNSEFLEDVFTVNDFSHSGGEMILDTQESWTNLPHRVPYFVTEFNGHMYPTKRFDQEERLMEHTLRHVRVQDAAAKAEDIHGAFGWCAFDYNTHFEFGAGDRICYHGVMDMFRIPKFAAHVYRSQVSPTVEPVLEPVTLWARGERSIGGTLPLVILTNCDYVDVFLAGEKVGRFFPDRERYSGLEYPPIVIETIENVGVWGCTWFDGEFVGYHGDQEMARKRFAKDPVATELVVTPDDTELVANGQDVTRIVLKVVDQVGNLLPYLPESLKIEVTGPAQIIGPEQVTLIGGCLATWIKTTQEPGQIRVSVTPSTLSLEGKSVDLVSKREEG
;
A
#
# COMPACT_ATOMS: atom_id res chain seq x y z
N THR A 1 -19.89 5.92 -21.62
CA THR A 1 -19.89 7.09 -20.71
C THR A 1 -20.45 6.69 -19.38
N ALA A 2 -19.90 7.24 -18.32
CA ALA A 2 -20.25 6.93 -16.96
C ALA A 2 -21.05 8.08 -16.36
N GLY A 3 -22.22 7.79 -15.82
CA GLY A 3 -22.98 8.72 -14.99
C GLY A 3 -22.55 8.65 -13.55
N VAL A 4 -22.38 9.77 -12.88
CA VAL A 4 -21.82 9.84 -11.53
C VAL A 4 -22.89 9.95 -10.43
N ARG A 5 -24.19 9.88 -10.76
CA ARG A 5 -25.31 10.03 -9.79
C ARG A 5 -26.58 9.36 -10.25
N CYS A 6 -27.53 9.18 -9.32
CA CYS A 6 -28.80 8.53 -9.56
C CYS A 6 -29.58 9.13 -10.74
N HIS A 7 -30.11 8.27 -11.59
CA HIS A 7 -30.92 8.60 -12.78
C HIS A 7 -32.41 8.45 -12.50
N ARG A 8 -32.91 8.89 -11.35
CA ARG A 8 -34.33 8.71 -11.00
C ARG A 8 -35.29 9.56 -11.84
N ASN A 9 -34.81 10.70 -12.36
CA ASN A 9 -35.65 11.68 -13.04
C ASN A 9 -35.08 12.11 -14.40
N SER A 10 -34.12 11.40 -14.95
CA SER A 10 -33.48 11.70 -16.23
C SER A 10 -33.47 10.47 -17.13
N GLU A 11 -33.35 10.69 -18.43
CA GLU A 11 -33.14 9.62 -19.38
C GLU A 11 -31.73 9.04 -19.20
N PHE A 12 -31.63 7.72 -19.18
CA PHE A 12 -30.36 7.01 -19.14
C PHE A 12 -29.88 6.80 -20.59
N LEU A 13 -28.79 7.44 -20.95
CA LEU A 13 -28.22 7.42 -22.31
C LEU A 13 -26.89 6.69 -22.37
N GLU A 14 -26.38 6.24 -21.22
CA GLU A 14 -25.12 5.58 -21.07
C GLU A 14 -25.23 4.06 -21.26
N ASP A 15 -24.11 3.42 -21.57
CA ASP A 15 -24.04 1.95 -21.69
C ASP A 15 -23.85 1.30 -20.31
N VAL A 16 -23.28 2.04 -19.36
CA VAL A 16 -22.86 1.56 -18.05
C VAL A 16 -23.34 2.55 -16.99
N PHE A 17 -24.03 2.06 -15.98
CA PHE A 17 -24.36 2.84 -14.80
C PHE A 17 -23.19 2.90 -13.83
N THR A 18 -22.89 4.08 -13.32
CA THR A 18 -21.83 4.27 -12.33
C THR A 18 -22.29 5.20 -11.21
N VAL A 19 -21.83 4.95 -10.00
CA VAL A 19 -22.11 5.81 -8.85
C VAL A 19 -20.95 5.78 -7.87
N ASN A 20 -20.76 6.89 -7.15
CA ASN A 20 -19.89 6.93 -5.97
C ASN A 20 -20.74 6.47 -4.78
N ASP A 21 -20.39 5.33 -4.21
CA ASP A 21 -21.09 4.74 -3.07
C ASP A 21 -20.27 4.90 -1.80
N PHE A 22 -20.75 5.76 -0.90
CA PHE A 22 -20.16 6.03 0.41
C PHE A 22 -20.98 5.43 1.56
N SER A 23 -21.84 4.46 1.30
CA SER A 23 -22.67 3.81 2.32
C SER A 23 -21.81 3.14 3.40
N HIS A 24 -20.65 2.60 3.03
CA HIS A 24 -19.72 2.02 4.00
C HIS A 24 -18.81 3.07 4.61
N SER A 25 -18.97 3.31 5.92
CA SER A 25 -18.15 4.26 6.71
C SER A 25 -17.43 3.60 7.90
N GLY A 26 -17.19 2.28 7.84
CA GLY A 26 -16.57 1.48 8.91
C GLY A 26 -17.56 0.74 9.83
N GLY A 27 -18.86 1.01 9.68
CA GLY A 27 -19.93 0.28 10.34
C GLY A 27 -20.36 -0.98 9.58
N GLU A 28 -21.66 -1.25 9.53
CA GLU A 28 -22.23 -2.34 8.74
C GLU A 28 -21.86 -2.17 7.25
N MET A 29 -21.55 -3.28 6.61
CA MET A 29 -21.21 -3.28 5.20
C MET A 29 -22.48 -3.25 4.34
N ILE A 30 -22.69 -2.12 3.66
CA ILE A 30 -23.82 -1.91 2.76
C ILE A 30 -23.26 -1.33 1.46
N LEU A 31 -23.62 -1.94 0.34
CA LEU A 31 -23.50 -1.34 -0.99
C LEU A 31 -24.90 -1.27 -1.60
N ASP A 32 -25.24 -0.11 -2.12
CA ASP A 32 -26.55 0.12 -2.71
C ASP A 32 -26.69 -0.59 -4.06
N THR A 33 -27.90 -1.08 -4.35
CA THR A 33 -28.23 -1.73 -5.63
C THR A 33 -28.53 -0.68 -6.70
N GLN A 34 -28.52 -1.11 -7.99
CA GLN A 34 -28.90 -0.24 -9.10
C GLN A 34 -30.32 0.35 -8.89
N GLU A 35 -31.25 -0.41 -8.37
CA GLU A 35 -32.64 0.00 -8.10
C GLU A 35 -32.73 1.11 -7.06
N SER A 36 -31.78 1.18 -6.12
CA SER A 36 -31.70 2.27 -5.13
C SER A 36 -31.35 3.61 -5.79
N TRP A 37 -30.60 3.58 -6.89
CA TRP A 37 -30.08 4.76 -7.58
C TRP A 37 -30.88 5.18 -8.80
N THR A 38 -31.57 4.24 -9.48
CA THR A 38 -32.20 4.46 -10.78
C THR A 38 -33.66 4.03 -10.80
N ASN A 39 -34.42 4.51 -11.81
CA ASN A 39 -35.75 4.02 -12.15
C ASN A 39 -35.72 3.18 -13.45
N LEU A 40 -34.54 2.65 -13.81
CA LEU A 40 -34.43 1.81 -15.00
C LEU A 40 -35.26 0.55 -14.87
N PRO A 41 -36.06 0.19 -15.92
CA PRO A 41 -36.90 -1.00 -15.88
C PRO A 41 -36.12 -2.32 -16.09
N HIS A 42 -34.81 -2.23 -16.29
CA HIS A 42 -33.94 -3.34 -16.55
C HIS A 42 -32.55 -3.09 -15.97
N ARG A 43 -31.78 -4.14 -15.70
CA ARG A 43 -30.42 -4.06 -15.25
C ARG A 43 -29.49 -3.71 -16.41
N VAL A 44 -28.50 -2.88 -16.10
CA VAL A 44 -27.36 -2.53 -16.97
C VAL A 44 -26.07 -2.82 -16.22
N PRO A 45 -24.93 -2.92 -16.89
CA PRO A 45 -23.65 -3.04 -16.17
C PRO A 45 -23.49 -1.92 -15.15
N TYR A 46 -23.18 -2.28 -13.91
CA TYR A 46 -23.08 -1.34 -12.79
C TYR A 46 -21.69 -1.39 -12.15
N PHE A 47 -21.08 -0.22 -11.97
CA PHE A 47 -19.81 -0.04 -11.28
C PHE A 47 -19.93 0.97 -10.16
N VAL A 48 -19.37 0.63 -9.01
CA VAL A 48 -19.07 1.59 -7.94
C VAL A 48 -17.78 2.27 -8.30
N THR A 49 -17.86 3.53 -8.75
CA THR A 49 -16.72 4.27 -9.28
C THR A 49 -15.89 4.99 -8.21
N GLU A 50 -16.40 5.05 -7.00
CA GLU A 50 -15.66 5.56 -5.84
C GLU A 50 -16.26 5.01 -4.55
N PHE A 51 -15.41 4.54 -3.65
CA PHE A 51 -15.75 4.19 -2.27
C PHE A 51 -14.59 4.53 -1.32
N ASN A 52 -14.82 4.50 -0.02
CA ASN A 52 -13.86 4.82 1.06
C ASN A 52 -13.22 6.21 1.02
N GLY A 53 -13.61 7.09 0.10
CA GLY A 53 -12.99 8.36 -0.20
C GLY A 53 -12.48 9.17 1.00
N HIS A 54 -12.86 10.42 1.07
CA HIS A 54 -12.42 11.42 2.06
C HIS A 54 -12.83 11.14 3.52
N MET A 55 -13.37 9.97 3.84
CA MET A 55 -13.90 9.67 5.17
C MET A 55 -12.89 9.01 6.12
N TYR A 56 -11.75 8.51 5.61
CA TYR A 56 -10.76 7.82 6.44
C TYR A 56 -9.31 8.11 6.01
N PRO A 57 -8.84 9.36 6.18
CA PRO A 57 -7.46 9.71 5.82
C PRO A 57 -6.47 8.90 6.66
N THR A 58 -5.47 8.33 6.00
CA THR A 58 -4.49 7.44 6.65
C THR A 58 -3.10 7.70 6.13
N LYS A 59 -2.21 8.11 7.01
CA LYS A 59 -0.79 8.30 6.74
C LYS A 59 -0.03 7.00 6.98
N ARG A 60 1.11 6.81 6.33
CA ARG A 60 1.97 5.64 6.52
C ARG A 60 2.41 5.44 7.97
N PHE A 61 2.58 6.52 8.71
CA PHE A 61 3.06 6.57 10.08
C PHE A 61 1.93 6.82 11.10
N ASP A 62 0.67 6.60 10.71
CA ASP A 62 -0.43 6.57 11.65
C ASP A 62 -0.34 5.32 12.53
N GLN A 63 -1.03 5.36 13.67
CA GLN A 63 -1.13 4.24 14.59
C GLN A 63 -1.60 2.97 13.88
N GLU A 64 -1.06 1.82 14.25
CA GLU A 64 -1.28 0.55 13.56
C GLU A 64 -2.77 0.15 13.46
N GLU A 65 -3.59 0.46 14.47
CA GLU A 65 -5.05 0.24 14.41
C GLU A 65 -5.71 1.01 13.27
N ARG A 66 -5.22 2.24 13.00
CA ARG A 66 -5.72 3.04 11.89
C ARG A 66 -5.29 2.47 10.55
N LEU A 67 -4.05 2.02 10.44
CA LEU A 67 -3.53 1.35 9.23
C LEU A 67 -4.29 0.07 8.93
N MET A 68 -4.60 -0.72 9.97
CA MET A 68 -5.38 -1.94 9.87
C MET A 68 -6.83 -1.65 9.45
N GLU A 69 -7.51 -0.70 10.09
CA GLU A 69 -8.89 -0.36 9.73
C GLU A 69 -8.99 0.21 8.32
N HIS A 70 -8.02 1.04 7.88
CA HIS A 70 -7.94 1.49 6.50
C HIS A 70 -7.90 0.31 5.52
N THR A 71 -7.06 -0.68 5.82
CA THR A 71 -6.94 -1.91 5.04
C THR A 71 -8.25 -2.71 5.03
N LEU A 72 -8.85 -2.92 6.19
CA LEU A 72 -10.09 -3.70 6.32
C LEU A 72 -11.30 -3.04 5.65
N ARG A 73 -11.35 -1.72 5.55
CA ARG A 73 -12.39 -1.01 4.78
C ARG A 73 -12.35 -1.39 3.31
N HIS A 74 -11.16 -1.43 2.72
CA HIS A 74 -10.98 -1.88 1.33
C HIS A 74 -11.34 -3.37 1.18
N VAL A 75 -10.93 -4.24 2.11
CA VAL A 75 -11.29 -5.66 2.11
C VAL A 75 -12.80 -5.85 2.12
N ARG A 76 -13.51 -5.19 3.05
CA ARG A 76 -14.97 -5.34 3.22
C ARG A 76 -15.73 -4.90 1.98
N VAL A 77 -15.36 -3.76 1.38
CA VAL A 77 -16.06 -3.26 0.19
C VAL A 77 -15.79 -4.15 -1.02
N GLN A 78 -14.55 -4.58 -1.24
CA GLN A 78 -14.22 -5.48 -2.34
C GLN A 78 -14.91 -6.84 -2.19
N ASP A 79 -14.97 -7.38 -0.98
CA ASP A 79 -15.69 -8.62 -0.69
C ASP A 79 -17.19 -8.48 -0.95
N ALA A 80 -17.82 -7.38 -0.50
CA ALA A 80 -19.24 -7.13 -0.73
C ALA A 80 -19.56 -6.91 -2.23
N ALA A 81 -18.71 -6.17 -2.93
CA ALA A 81 -18.88 -5.96 -4.37
C ALA A 81 -18.75 -7.27 -5.17
N ALA A 82 -17.83 -8.14 -4.77
CA ALA A 82 -17.64 -9.44 -5.41
C ALA A 82 -18.80 -10.43 -5.12
N LYS A 83 -19.51 -10.25 -4.02
CA LYS A 83 -20.74 -11.04 -3.70
C LYS A 83 -21.99 -10.54 -4.41
N ALA A 84 -22.02 -9.26 -4.79
CA ALA A 84 -23.17 -8.65 -5.42
C ALA A 84 -23.33 -9.09 -6.86
N GLU A 85 -24.50 -9.59 -7.23
CA GLU A 85 -24.78 -10.11 -8.59
C GLU A 85 -24.84 -9.00 -9.65
N ASP A 86 -25.09 -7.76 -9.24
CA ASP A 86 -25.30 -6.60 -10.10
C ASP A 86 -24.09 -5.64 -10.16
N ILE A 87 -23.13 -5.78 -9.23
CA ILE A 87 -21.92 -4.95 -9.22
C ILE A 87 -20.80 -5.62 -10.00
N HIS A 88 -20.36 -5.00 -11.09
CA HIS A 88 -19.33 -5.53 -11.98
C HIS A 88 -17.92 -5.09 -11.61
N GLY A 89 -17.80 -4.17 -10.65
CA GLY A 89 -16.53 -3.72 -10.12
C GLY A 89 -16.70 -2.54 -9.17
N ALA A 90 -15.71 -2.39 -8.28
CA ALA A 90 -15.66 -1.30 -7.32
C ALA A 90 -14.27 -0.69 -7.27
N PHE A 91 -14.19 0.63 -7.39
CA PHE A 91 -12.95 1.41 -7.41
C PHE A 91 -12.80 2.22 -6.14
N GLY A 92 -11.71 1.98 -5.42
CA GLY A 92 -11.43 2.72 -4.19
C GLY A 92 -10.94 4.16 -4.49
N TRP A 93 -11.39 5.11 -3.74
CA TRP A 93 -10.80 6.43 -3.69
C TRP A 93 -9.75 6.48 -2.57
N CYS A 94 -8.44 6.58 -2.90
CA CYS A 94 -7.93 6.57 -4.26
C CYS A 94 -6.61 5.77 -4.35
N ALA A 95 -5.98 5.73 -5.52
CA ALA A 95 -4.71 5.02 -5.71
C ALA A 95 -3.57 5.68 -4.92
N PHE A 96 -3.46 7.02 -4.94
CA PHE A 96 -2.35 7.78 -4.33
C PHE A 96 -2.86 8.88 -3.42
N ASP A 97 -2.11 9.17 -2.35
CA ASP A 97 -2.20 10.46 -1.69
C ASP A 97 -1.84 11.57 -2.69
N TYR A 98 -2.47 12.72 -2.60
CA TYR A 98 -2.25 13.79 -3.58
C TYR A 98 -2.39 15.18 -2.99
N ASN A 99 -1.71 16.13 -3.59
CA ASN A 99 -1.89 17.53 -3.27
C ASN A 99 -3.30 18.00 -3.70
N THR A 100 -3.95 18.75 -2.84
CA THR A 100 -5.29 19.27 -3.09
C THR A 100 -5.42 20.72 -2.62
N HIS A 101 -6.62 21.20 -2.37
CA HIS A 101 -6.87 22.60 -2.02
C HIS A 101 -6.65 22.89 -0.53
N PHE A 102 -6.72 24.16 -0.17
CA PHE A 102 -6.32 24.69 1.14
C PHE A 102 -7.15 24.17 2.33
N GLU A 103 -8.31 23.57 2.11
CA GLU A 103 -9.16 23.01 3.16
C GLU A 103 -8.75 21.61 3.62
N PHE A 104 -7.83 20.95 2.89
CA PHE A 104 -7.37 19.63 3.25
C PHE A 104 -6.11 19.63 4.11
N GLY A 105 -6.02 18.62 4.99
CA GLY A 105 -4.89 18.39 5.86
C GLY A 105 -4.76 19.42 6.98
N ALA A 106 -3.65 19.39 7.69
CA ALA A 106 -3.32 20.31 8.78
C ALA A 106 -2.43 21.47 8.29
N GLY A 107 -2.69 21.99 7.09
CA GLY A 107 -1.91 23.01 6.42
C GLY A 107 -0.98 22.51 5.32
N ASP A 108 -0.79 21.20 5.20
CA ASP A 108 0.00 20.53 4.17
C ASP A 108 -0.73 20.36 2.84
N ARG A 109 -2.05 20.55 2.83
CA ARG A 109 -2.91 20.46 1.64
C ARG A 109 -2.85 19.10 0.95
N ILE A 110 -2.69 18.03 1.73
CA ILE A 110 -2.61 16.67 1.22
C ILE A 110 -3.87 15.90 1.57
N CYS A 111 -4.43 15.21 0.59
CA CYS A 111 -5.48 14.24 0.76
C CYS A 111 -4.83 12.86 0.98
N TYR A 112 -4.93 12.34 2.21
CA TYR A 112 -4.30 11.08 2.63
C TYR A 112 -5.20 9.84 2.45
N HIS A 113 -5.98 9.80 1.39
CA HIS A 113 -6.94 8.71 1.15
C HIS A 113 -6.39 7.60 0.24
N GLY A 114 -5.18 7.78 -0.28
CA GLY A 114 -4.56 6.81 -1.17
C GLY A 114 -4.24 5.49 -0.47
N VAL A 115 -4.34 4.39 -1.22
CA VAL A 115 -3.77 3.10 -0.83
C VAL A 115 -2.25 3.10 -0.94
N MET A 116 -1.70 4.06 -1.68
CA MET A 116 -0.27 4.41 -1.73
C MET A 116 -0.09 5.86 -1.28
N ASP A 117 1.12 6.19 -0.83
CA ASP A 117 1.45 7.57 -0.44
C ASP A 117 1.68 8.49 -1.66
N MET A 118 2.01 9.77 -1.41
CA MET A 118 2.32 10.76 -2.44
C MET A 118 3.46 10.36 -3.36
N PHE A 119 4.35 9.53 -2.88
CA PHE A 119 5.51 9.01 -3.61
C PHE A 119 5.21 7.69 -4.32
N ARG A 120 3.94 7.25 -4.33
CA ARG A 120 3.46 5.98 -4.87
C ARG A 120 4.10 4.75 -4.19
N ILE A 121 4.46 4.89 -2.92
CA ILE A 121 4.94 3.77 -2.11
C ILE A 121 3.72 3.11 -1.44
N PRO A 122 3.53 1.78 -1.57
CA PRO A 122 2.35 1.09 -1.03
C PRO A 122 2.18 1.28 0.48
N LYS A 123 0.96 1.58 0.92
CA LYS A 123 0.48 1.35 2.30
C LYS A 123 -0.07 -0.07 2.38
N PHE A 124 -0.44 -0.55 3.57
CA PHE A 124 -1.02 -1.91 3.68
C PHE A 124 -2.24 -2.13 2.78
N ALA A 125 -3.12 -1.14 2.65
CA ALA A 125 -4.32 -1.24 1.83
C ALA A 125 -4.05 -1.52 0.33
N ALA A 126 -2.88 -1.17 -0.21
CA ALA A 126 -2.52 -1.51 -1.59
C ALA A 126 -2.41 -3.02 -1.81
N HIS A 127 -2.01 -3.76 -0.77
CA HIS A 127 -1.85 -5.21 -0.85
C HIS A 127 -3.20 -5.96 -0.85
N VAL A 128 -4.32 -5.30 -0.53
CA VAL A 128 -5.67 -5.86 -0.72
C VAL A 128 -5.92 -6.18 -2.19
N TYR A 129 -5.52 -5.28 -3.08
CA TYR A 129 -5.67 -5.45 -4.52
C TYR A 129 -4.60 -6.39 -5.09
N ARG A 130 -3.35 -6.25 -4.64
CA ARG A 130 -2.25 -7.11 -5.08
C ARG A 130 -2.47 -8.57 -4.73
N SER A 131 -3.09 -8.86 -3.58
CA SER A 131 -3.35 -10.24 -3.17
C SER A 131 -4.44 -10.94 -3.98
N GLN A 132 -5.18 -10.24 -4.86
CA GLN A 132 -6.25 -10.85 -5.67
C GLN A 132 -5.76 -11.41 -7.03
N VAL A 133 -4.46 -11.61 -7.18
CA VAL A 133 -3.86 -12.31 -8.35
C VAL A 133 -3.36 -13.70 -7.95
N SER A 134 -3.21 -14.60 -8.93
CA SER A 134 -2.66 -15.94 -8.67
C SER A 134 -1.27 -15.86 -8.01
N PRO A 135 -0.98 -16.65 -6.97
CA PRO A 135 0.35 -16.70 -6.34
C PRO A 135 1.47 -17.14 -7.30
N THR A 136 1.11 -17.79 -8.40
CA THR A 136 2.08 -18.16 -9.45
C THR A 136 2.48 -16.99 -10.34
N VAL A 137 1.68 -15.91 -10.36
CA VAL A 137 1.99 -14.67 -11.06
C VAL A 137 2.79 -13.74 -10.17
N GLU A 138 2.29 -13.49 -8.96
CA GLU A 138 2.94 -12.65 -7.96
C GLU A 138 2.57 -13.16 -6.55
N PRO A 139 3.48 -13.79 -5.80
CA PRO A 139 3.20 -14.17 -4.42
C PRO A 139 3.12 -12.93 -3.52
N VAL A 140 2.07 -12.85 -2.73
CA VAL A 140 1.84 -11.76 -1.78
C VAL A 140 1.76 -12.32 -0.36
N LEU A 141 2.53 -11.74 0.53
CA LEU A 141 2.51 -12.04 1.97
C LEU A 141 2.81 -10.75 2.75
N GLU A 142 1.76 -10.09 3.21
CA GLU A 142 1.89 -8.83 3.93
C GLU A 142 1.07 -8.86 5.23
N PRO A 143 1.70 -9.18 6.37
CA PRO A 143 1.09 -8.99 7.69
C PRO A 143 0.86 -7.49 7.95
N VAL A 144 -0.37 -7.14 8.31
CA VAL A 144 -0.77 -5.75 8.56
C VAL A 144 -0.35 -5.36 9.98
N THR A 145 0.94 -5.19 10.16
CA THR A 145 1.55 -4.85 11.45
C THR A 145 2.90 -4.15 11.25
N LEU A 146 3.24 -3.27 12.18
CA LEU A 146 4.59 -2.71 12.33
C LEU A 146 5.47 -3.60 13.21
N TRP A 147 4.90 -4.66 13.77
CA TRP A 147 5.54 -5.58 14.72
C TRP A 147 6.15 -4.85 15.91
N ALA A 148 5.42 -3.86 16.42
CA ALA A 148 5.89 -2.99 17.49
C ALA A 148 4.94 -3.02 18.68
N ARG A 149 5.52 -3.09 19.89
CA ARG A 149 4.75 -3.07 21.13
C ARG A 149 4.27 -1.63 21.41
N GLY A 150 2.98 -1.49 21.80
CA GLY A 150 2.43 -0.20 22.15
C GLY A 150 1.84 0.60 20.99
N GLU A 151 1.85 0.05 19.79
CA GLU A 151 1.22 0.66 18.61
C GLU A 151 -0.29 0.48 18.55
N ARG A 152 -0.83 -0.40 19.38
CA ARG A 152 -2.27 -0.61 19.54
C ARG A 152 -2.71 -0.38 20.98
N SER A 153 -3.99 -0.06 21.14
CA SER A 153 -4.60 0.23 22.47
C SER A 153 -4.41 -0.91 23.47
N ILE A 154 -4.40 -2.16 22.99
CA ILE A 154 -4.20 -3.36 23.81
C ILE A 154 -2.72 -3.73 24.02
N GLY A 155 -1.80 -2.97 23.42
CA GLY A 155 -0.35 -3.15 23.58
C GLY A 155 0.28 -4.30 22.80
N GLY A 156 -0.51 -5.09 22.07
CA GLY A 156 -0.05 -6.23 21.27
C GLY A 156 -0.29 -6.04 19.77
N THR A 157 -0.16 -7.12 19.00
CA THR A 157 -0.37 -7.15 17.54
C THR A 157 -1.61 -7.93 17.12
N LEU A 158 -2.35 -8.50 18.07
CA LEU A 158 -3.58 -9.26 17.78
C LEU A 158 -4.83 -8.39 17.96
N PRO A 159 -5.90 -8.61 17.16
CA PRO A 159 -5.95 -9.54 16.03
C PRO A 159 -4.98 -9.11 14.92
N LEU A 160 -4.35 -10.09 14.26
CA LEU A 160 -3.43 -9.85 13.14
C LEU A 160 -4.09 -10.21 11.82
N VAL A 161 -4.12 -9.28 10.89
CA VAL A 161 -4.58 -9.49 9.51
C VAL A 161 -3.37 -9.72 8.63
N ILE A 162 -3.43 -10.76 7.78
CA ILE A 162 -2.39 -11.03 6.79
C ILE A 162 -3.04 -11.01 5.41
N LEU A 163 -2.62 -10.09 4.56
CA LEU A 163 -3.01 -10.03 3.16
C LEU A 163 -2.12 -11.01 2.38
N THR A 164 -2.72 -12.02 1.80
CA THR A 164 -1.98 -13.05 1.08
C THR A 164 -2.84 -13.72 0.02
N ASN A 165 -2.20 -14.22 -1.02
CA ASN A 165 -2.77 -15.14 -2.00
C ASN A 165 -2.24 -16.57 -1.85
N CYS A 166 -1.53 -16.85 -0.77
CA CYS A 166 -1.08 -18.19 -0.41
C CYS A 166 -2.24 -19.04 0.13
N ASP A 167 -2.13 -20.36 0.02
CA ASP A 167 -3.14 -21.29 0.55
C ASP A 167 -3.20 -21.27 2.08
N TYR A 168 -2.04 -21.07 2.70
CA TYR A 168 -1.89 -20.92 4.16
C TYR A 168 -0.58 -20.22 4.52
N VAL A 169 -0.50 -19.77 5.77
CA VAL A 169 0.71 -19.16 6.34
C VAL A 169 1.10 -19.88 7.62
N ASP A 170 2.34 -20.33 7.69
CA ASP A 170 2.98 -20.81 8.93
C ASP A 170 3.62 -19.62 9.65
N VAL A 171 3.35 -19.49 10.94
CA VAL A 171 3.87 -18.42 11.79
C VAL A 171 4.85 -18.99 12.79
N PHE A 172 6.00 -18.32 12.92
CA PHE A 172 7.07 -18.68 13.83
C PHE A 172 7.41 -17.51 14.76
N LEU A 173 7.69 -17.79 16.01
CA LEU A 173 8.18 -16.84 17.01
C LEU A 173 9.48 -17.37 17.59
N ALA A 174 10.53 -16.53 17.59
CA ALA A 174 11.87 -16.97 18.01
C ALA A 174 12.36 -18.26 17.31
N GLY A 175 11.91 -18.52 16.09
CA GLY A 175 12.24 -19.71 15.30
C GLY A 175 11.35 -20.93 15.57
N GLU A 176 10.46 -20.89 16.56
CA GLU A 176 9.52 -21.98 16.86
C GLU A 176 8.17 -21.75 16.16
N LYS A 177 7.65 -22.78 15.49
CA LYS A 177 6.34 -22.70 14.82
C LYS A 177 5.22 -22.62 15.86
N VAL A 178 4.44 -21.55 15.82
CA VAL A 178 3.31 -21.31 16.72
C VAL A 178 1.96 -21.63 16.13
N GLY A 179 1.87 -21.75 14.79
CA GLY A 179 0.61 -22.12 14.16
C GLY A 179 0.68 -22.15 12.63
N ARG A 180 -0.37 -22.73 12.05
CA ARG A 180 -0.69 -22.66 10.61
C ARG A 180 -2.06 -22.01 10.48
N PHE A 181 -2.16 -21.00 9.65
CA PHE A 181 -3.35 -20.18 9.51
C PHE A 181 -3.80 -20.13 8.06
N PHE A 182 -5.12 -20.13 7.87
CA PHE A 182 -5.76 -20.20 6.56
C PHE A 182 -6.57 -18.95 6.26
N PRO A 183 -6.79 -18.61 4.96
CA PRO A 183 -7.67 -17.52 4.55
C PRO A 183 -9.07 -17.64 5.16
N ASP A 184 -9.63 -16.54 5.65
CA ASP A 184 -10.94 -16.48 6.30
C ASP A 184 -12.06 -16.43 5.23
N ARG A 185 -12.31 -17.57 4.61
CA ARG A 185 -13.32 -17.74 3.55
C ARG A 185 -14.75 -17.67 4.07
N GLU A 186 -14.96 -17.80 5.37
CA GLU A 186 -16.27 -17.64 5.96
C GLU A 186 -16.65 -16.15 6.04
N ARG A 187 -15.78 -15.33 6.55
CA ARG A 187 -15.97 -13.88 6.70
C ARG A 187 -15.92 -13.14 5.35
N TYR A 188 -15.01 -13.51 4.47
CA TYR A 188 -14.74 -12.83 3.18
C TYR A 188 -14.91 -13.78 1.99
N SER A 189 -16.11 -14.34 1.85
CA SER A 189 -16.40 -15.39 0.84
C SER A 189 -16.46 -14.88 -0.61
N GLY A 190 -16.53 -13.57 -0.84
CA GLY A 190 -16.54 -12.97 -2.18
C GLY A 190 -15.15 -12.82 -2.79
N LEU A 191 -14.11 -12.72 -1.95
CA LEU A 191 -12.75 -12.59 -2.43
C LEU A 191 -12.17 -13.94 -2.88
N GLU A 192 -11.43 -13.97 -3.97
CA GLU A 192 -10.71 -15.17 -4.41
C GLU A 192 -9.61 -15.54 -3.41
N TYR A 193 -8.89 -14.54 -2.91
CA TYR A 193 -7.86 -14.66 -1.90
C TYR A 193 -8.19 -13.81 -0.67
N PRO A 194 -9.05 -14.33 0.25
CA PRO A 194 -9.40 -13.64 1.47
C PRO A 194 -8.18 -13.45 2.37
N PRO A 195 -8.13 -12.38 3.18
CA PRO A 195 -7.09 -12.26 4.19
C PRO A 195 -7.19 -13.37 5.23
N ILE A 196 -6.06 -13.69 5.85
CA ILE A 196 -6.02 -14.48 7.08
C ILE A 196 -6.27 -13.54 8.24
N VAL A 197 -7.11 -13.94 9.19
CA VAL A 197 -7.32 -13.20 10.45
C VAL A 197 -6.95 -14.10 11.62
N ILE A 198 -5.94 -13.69 12.37
CA ILE A 198 -5.45 -14.41 13.56
C ILE A 198 -5.93 -13.66 14.80
N GLU A 199 -6.96 -14.20 15.46
CA GLU A 199 -7.53 -13.59 16.65
C GLU A 199 -6.67 -13.84 17.90
N THR A 200 -6.05 -15.03 17.98
CA THR A 200 -5.25 -15.42 19.15
C THR A 200 -4.04 -16.25 18.74
N ILE A 201 -2.92 -15.99 19.40
CA ILE A 201 -1.75 -16.88 19.45
C ILE A 201 -1.37 -17.01 20.94
N GLU A 202 -1.16 -18.21 21.40
CA GLU A 202 -0.80 -18.45 22.80
C GLU A 202 0.48 -17.70 23.17
N ASN A 203 0.44 -16.99 24.29
CA ASN A 203 1.54 -16.18 24.83
C ASN A 203 2.00 -15.02 23.94
N VAL A 204 1.17 -14.54 23.05
CA VAL A 204 1.48 -13.41 22.14
C VAL A 204 0.38 -12.34 22.17
N GLY A 205 0.79 -11.11 22.00
CA GLY A 205 -0.11 -10.02 21.66
C GLY A 205 -0.75 -9.26 22.82
N VAL A 206 -0.31 -9.50 24.07
CA VAL A 206 -0.80 -8.80 25.25
C VAL A 206 0.34 -8.18 26.07
N TRP A 207 0.03 -7.18 26.88
CA TRP A 207 1.00 -6.62 27.83
C TRP A 207 1.52 -7.69 28.79
N GLY A 208 2.83 -7.64 29.07
CA GLY A 208 3.50 -8.56 30.00
C GLY A 208 4.05 -9.82 29.33
N CYS A 209 3.65 -10.16 28.10
CA CYS A 209 4.26 -11.25 27.36
C CYS A 209 5.67 -10.88 26.86
N THR A 210 6.53 -11.88 26.71
CA THR A 210 7.83 -11.69 26.07
C THR A 210 7.62 -11.35 24.60
N TRP A 211 8.39 -10.38 24.07
CA TRP A 211 8.36 -9.98 22.68
C TRP A 211 9.43 -10.73 21.90
N PHE A 212 9.07 -11.28 20.76
CA PHE A 212 9.94 -12.13 19.95
C PHE A 212 10.08 -11.62 18.52
N ASP A 213 11.13 -12.08 17.85
CA ASP A 213 11.20 -11.99 16.40
C ASP A 213 10.06 -12.82 15.79
N GLY A 214 9.40 -12.27 14.79
CA GLY A 214 8.32 -12.92 14.05
C GLY A 214 8.77 -13.36 12.66
N GLU A 215 8.31 -14.54 12.23
CA GLU A 215 8.50 -14.99 10.86
C GLU A 215 7.20 -15.59 10.33
N PHE A 216 6.86 -15.21 9.11
CA PHE A 216 5.68 -15.64 8.38
C PHE A 216 6.13 -16.30 7.09
N VAL A 217 5.63 -17.49 6.80
CA VAL A 217 5.98 -18.25 5.60
C VAL A 217 4.70 -18.66 4.88
N GLY A 218 4.49 -18.12 3.69
CA GLY A 218 3.34 -18.41 2.84
C GLY A 218 3.60 -19.56 1.88
N TYR A 219 2.61 -20.44 1.73
CA TYR A 219 2.70 -21.63 0.90
C TYR A 219 1.56 -21.70 -0.12
N HIS A 220 1.88 -22.26 -1.29
CA HIS A 220 0.90 -22.74 -2.27
C HIS A 220 1.14 -24.25 -2.48
N GLY A 221 0.17 -25.08 -2.09
CA GLY A 221 0.41 -26.49 -1.86
C GLY A 221 1.53 -26.71 -0.84
N ASP A 222 2.55 -27.47 -1.21
CA ASP A 222 3.74 -27.69 -0.36
C ASP A 222 4.91 -26.74 -0.70
N GLN A 223 4.74 -25.85 -1.66
CA GLN A 223 5.79 -24.93 -2.08
C GLN A 223 5.75 -23.64 -1.26
N GLU A 224 6.91 -23.25 -0.69
CA GLU A 224 7.09 -21.91 -0.12
C GLU A 224 7.08 -20.87 -1.24
N MET A 225 6.20 -19.89 -1.11
CA MET A 225 6.02 -18.81 -2.09
C MET A 225 6.58 -17.47 -1.63
N ALA A 226 6.46 -17.18 -0.34
CA ALA A 226 6.91 -15.92 0.24
C ALA A 226 7.28 -16.07 1.71
N ARG A 227 8.20 -15.22 2.17
CA ARG A 227 8.66 -15.17 3.56
C ARG A 227 8.80 -13.73 4.02
N LYS A 228 8.25 -13.43 5.19
CA LYS A 228 8.35 -12.11 5.84
C LYS A 228 8.88 -12.30 7.27
N ARG A 229 9.84 -11.47 7.64
CA ARG A 229 10.44 -11.49 8.98
C ARG A 229 10.29 -10.13 9.65
N PHE A 230 10.20 -10.15 10.96
CA PHE A 230 10.17 -8.96 11.80
C PHE A 230 11.14 -9.14 12.97
N ALA A 231 11.95 -8.13 13.21
CA ALA A 231 12.81 -8.08 14.37
C ALA A 231 12.03 -7.57 15.59
N LYS A 232 12.28 -8.14 16.76
CA LYS A 232 11.71 -7.67 18.04
C LYS A 232 12.26 -6.28 18.46
N ASP A 233 13.50 -6.01 18.06
CA ASP A 233 14.22 -4.76 18.38
C ASP A 233 14.76 -4.15 17.05
N PRO A 234 13.88 -3.54 16.20
CA PRO A 234 14.29 -3.02 14.91
C PRO A 234 15.23 -1.82 15.08
N VAL A 235 16.34 -1.83 14.34
CA VAL A 235 17.33 -0.74 14.31
C VAL A 235 17.67 -0.40 12.87
N ALA A 236 17.98 0.87 12.59
CA ALA A 236 18.38 1.31 11.27
C ALA A 236 19.72 0.67 10.85
N THR A 237 19.72 -0.10 9.78
CA THR A 237 20.91 -0.81 9.29
C THR A 237 21.32 -0.43 7.88
N GLU A 238 20.35 -0.05 7.03
CA GLU A 238 20.63 0.21 5.64
C GLU A 238 19.79 1.35 5.07
N LEU A 239 20.42 2.21 4.27
CA LEU A 239 19.77 3.11 3.33
C LEU A 239 19.58 2.36 2.01
N VAL A 240 18.33 2.19 1.58
CA VAL A 240 17.96 1.57 0.29
C VAL A 240 17.60 2.67 -0.70
N VAL A 241 18.23 2.65 -1.87
CA VAL A 241 18.02 3.60 -2.97
C VAL A 241 17.64 2.78 -4.21
N THR A 242 16.43 2.95 -4.71
CA THR A 242 15.92 2.13 -5.81
C THR A 242 15.33 3.01 -6.91
N PRO A 243 15.88 3.01 -8.12
CA PRO A 243 15.25 3.63 -9.28
C PRO A 243 14.13 2.74 -9.83
N ASP A 244 13.09 3.35 -10.43
CA ASP A 244 12.09 2.60 -11.20
C ASP A 244 12.69 2.11 -12.53
N ASP A 245 13.44 2.99 -13.21
CA ASP A 245 14.11 2.69 -14.46
C ASP A 245 15.58 3.08 -14.38
N THR A 246 16.46 2.26 -14.96
CA THR A 246 17.90 2.51 -15.04
C THR A 246 18.33 2.99 -16.43
N GLU A 247 17.50 2.77 -17.44
CA GLU A 247 17.71 3.26 -18.81
C GLU A 247 16.66 4.30 -19.17
N LEU A 248 17.09 5.46 -19.62
CA LEU A 248 16.24 6.61 -19.91
C LEU A 248 16.52 7.15 -21.32
N VAL A 249 15.56 7.91 -21.85
CA VAL A 249 15.71 8.59 -23.15
C VAL A 249 16.27 10.00 -22.92
N ALA A 250 17.33 10.35 -23.66
CA ALA A 250 17.97 11.68 -23.61
C ALA A 250 17.17 12.71 -24.42
N ASN A 251 15.92 12.98 -24.04
CA ASN A 251 15.02 13.91 -24.74
C ASN A 251 14.69 15.18 -23.94
N GLY A 252 15.23 15.32 -22.73
CA GLY A 252 14.95 16.44 -21.83
C GLY A 252 13.58 16.39 -21.17
N GLN A 253 12.85 15.26 -21.27
CA GLN A 253 11.52 15.08 -20.69
C GLN A 253 11.38 13.76 -19.90
N ASP A 254 12.17 12.77 -20.24
CA ASP A 254 12.10 11.46 -19.59
C ASP A 254 12.54 11.53 -18.13
N VAL A 255 11.81 10.83 -17.26
CA VAL A 255 11.90 10.95 -15.80
C VAL A 255 11.81 9.59 -15.15
N THR A 256 12.74 9.27 -14.24
CA THR A 256 12.62 8.12 -13.35
C THR A 256 12.43 8.56 -11.90
N ARG A 257 11.66 7.78 -11.13
CA ARG A 257 11.52 7.95 -9.70
C ARG A 257 12.64 7.19 -8.98
N ILE A 258 13.23 7.82 -7.97
CA ILE A 258 14.19 7.19 -7.05
C ILE A 258 13.52 7.06 -5.69
N VAL A 259 13.25 5.85 -5.27
CA VAL A 259 12.68 5.55 -3.95
C VAL A 259 13.80 5.43 -2.93
N LEU A 260 13.64 6.12 -1.80
CA LEU A 260 14.58 6.19 -0.68
C LEU A 260 13.92 5.61 0.55
N LYS A 261 14.55 4.63 1.21
CA LYS A 261 14.04 3.98 2.43
C LYS A 261 15.17 3.73 3.39
N VAL A 262 14.89 3.83 4.69
CA VAL A 262 15.77 3.25 5.71
C VAL A 262 15.08 2.00 6.26
N VAL A 263 15.81 0.92 6.29
CA VAL A 263 15.32 -0.39 6.70
C VAL A 263 16.09 -0.92 7.91
N ASP A 264 15.44 -1.84 8.61
CA ASP A 264 16.01 -2.57 9.75
C ASP A 264 16.86 -3.77 9.29
N GLN A 265 17.39 -4.51 10.26
CA GLN A 265 18.27 -5.66 10.08
C GLN A 265 17.63 -6.86 9.36
N VAL A 266 16.32 -6.85 9.12
CA VAL A 266 15.57 -7.88 8.37
C VAL A 266 14.87 -7.30 7.13
N GLY A 267 15.18 -6.05 6.79
CA GLY A 267 14.73 -5.39 5.57
C GLY A 267 13.38 -4.68 5.66
N ASN A 268 12.80 -4.53 6.86
CA ASN A 268 11.57 -3.78 7.01
C ASN A 268 11.81 -2.28 7.12
N LEU A 269 10.87 -1.52 6.57
CA LEU A 269 10.84 -0.07 6.70
C LEU A 269 10.70 0.34 8.17
N LEU A 270 11.43 1.37 8.58
CA LEU A 270 11.31 1.99 9.91
C LEU A 270 10.38 3.21 9.83
N PRO A 271 9.07 3.06 10.11
CA PRO A 271 8.07 4.07 9.79
C PRO A 271 8.18 5.35 10.62
N TYR A 272 8.88 5.31 11.75
CA TYR A 272 9.03 6.44 12.66
C TYR A 272 10.39 7.14 12.55
N LEU A 273 11.15 6.86 11.50
CA LEU A 273 12.49 7.40 11.32
C LEU A 273 12.49 8.67 10.45
N PRO A 274 12.70 9.88 11.01
CA PRO A 274 12.75 11.13 10.27
C PRO A 274 14.21 11.49 9.88
N GLU A 275 14.89 10.63 9.13
CA GLU A 275 16.25 10.90 8.68
C GLU A 275 16.31 11.95 7.57
N SER A 276 17.26 12.87 7.65
CA SER A 276 17.55 13.82 6.58
C SER A 276 18.56 13.25 5.61
N LEU A 277 18.29 13.38 4.32
CA LEU A 277 19.09 12.84 3.23
C LEU A 277 19.56 13.97 2.31
N LYS A 278 20.83 13.95 1.93
CA LYS A 278 21.39 14.78 0.86
C LYS A 278 21.42 13.95 -0.42
N ILE A 279 20.93 14.52 -1.51
CA ILE A 279 20.87 13.89 -2.83
C ILE A 279 21.73 14.69 -3.78
N GLU A 280 22.65 14.03 -4.47
CA GLU A 280 23.54 14.62 -5.47
C GLU A 280 23.39 13.89 -6.79
N VAL A 281 23.26 14.64 -7.88
CA VAL A 281 23.14 14.10 -9.24
C VAL A 281 24.33 14.57 -10.06
N THR A 282 25.00 13.65 -10.73
CA THR A 282 26.04 13.95 -11.67
C THR A 282 25.74 13.31 -13.03
N GLY A 283 26.24 13.93 -14.12
CA GLY A 283 25.92 13.51 -15.48
C GLY A 283 24.77 14.32 -16.11
N PRO A 284 24.28 13.91 -17.30
CA PRO A 284 23.30 14.67 -18.08
C PRO A 284 21.87 14.56 -17.56
N ALA A 285 21.66 14.90 -16.30
CA ALA A 285 20.36 14.89 -15.63
C ALA A 285 20.26 15.95 -14.54
N GLN A 286 19.04 16.18 -14.06
CA GLN A 286 18.74 17.09 -12.96
C GLN A 286 17.70 16.49 -12.02
N ILE A 287 17.78 16.85 -10.73
CA ILE A 287 16.78 16.48 -9.75
C ILE A 287 15.52 17.34 -9.93
N ILE A 288 14.33 16.70 -9.84
CA ILE A 288 13.07 17.41 -9.70
C ILE A 288 12.71 17.43 -8.22
N GLY A 289 12.96 18.55 -7.56
CA GLY A 289 12.75 18.72 -6.12
C GLY A 289 13.99 19.23 -5.41
N PRO A 290 13.98 19.26 -4.08
CA PRO A 290 15.11 19.69 -3.28
C PRO A 290 16.23 18.63 -3.23
N GLU A 291 17.45 19.10 -3.14
CA GLU A 291 18.64 18.24 -2.95
C GLU A 291 18.76 17.72 -1.49
N GLN A 292 18.06 18.36 -0.56
CA GLN A 292 17.99 17.93 0.83
C GLN A 292 16.55 17.66 1.23
N VAL A 293 16.28 16.45 1.69
CA VAL A 293 14.94 15.97 2.03
C VAL A 293 14.96 15.27 3.38
N THR A 294 13.80 15.17 4.02
CA THR A 294 13.64 14.39 5.24
C THR A 294 12.63 13.26 4.99
N LEU A 295 12.96 12.04 5.40
CA LEU A 295 12.08 10.89 5.27
C LEU A 295 10.76 11.13 6.03
N ILE A 296 9.66 10.71 5.43
CA ILE A 296 8.32 10.77 6.00
C ILE A 296 7.83 9.33 6.16
N GLY A 297 7.69 8.88 7.42
CA GLY A 297 7.38 7.48 7.66
C GLY A 297 8.46 6.51 7.21
N GLY A 298 9.73 6.91 7.33
CA GLY A 298 10.89 6.08 6.98
C GLY A 298 11.23 6.00 5.49
N CYS A 299 10.45 6.66 4.63
CA CYS A 299 10.68 6.63 3.19
C CYS A 299 10.21 7.92 2.50
N LEU A 300 10.68 8.12 1.28
CA LEU A 300 10.16 9.09 0.33
C LEU A 300 10.65 8.74 -1.09
N ALA A 301 10.29 9.54 -2.09
CA ALA A 301 10.96 9.48 -3.39
C ALA A 301 11.27 10.87 -3.91
N THR A 302 12.24 10.90 -4.84
CA THR A 302 12.55 12.04 -5.68
C THR A 302 12.53 11.61 -7.14
N TRP A 303 12.61 12.57 -8.06
CA TRP A 303 12.58 12.30 -9.50
C TRP A 303 13.81 12.87 -10.16
N ILE A 304 14.39 12.11 -11.08
CA ILE A 304 15.55 12.48 -11.90
C ILE A 304 15.07 12.62 -13.34
N LYS A 305 15.28 13.80 -13.91
CA LYS A 305 14.90 14.15 -15.27
C LYS A 305 16.14 14.22 -16.15
N THR A 306 16.10 13.60 -17.33
CA THR A 306 17.19 13.65 -18.31
C THR A 306 17.34 15.04 -18.94
N THR A 307 18.55 15.33 -19.48
CA THR A 307 18.74 16.40 -20.44
C THR A 307 18.62 15.86 -21.87
N GLN A 308 18.96 16.72 -22.89
CA GLN A 308 19.04 16.26 -24.28
C GLN A 308 20.37 15.55 -24.61
N GLU A 309 21.31 15.55 -23.68
CA GLU A 309 22.58 14.89 -23.83
C GLU A 309 22.53 13.47 -23.31
N PRO A 310 22.93 12.45 -24.09
CA PRO A 310 23.06 11.09 -23.60
C PRO A 310 24.29 10.93 -22.72
N GLY A 311 24.27 10.01 -21.78
CA GLY A 311 25.43 9.70 -20.95
C GLY A 311 25.10 8.95 -19.67
N GLN A 312 26.17 8.73 -18.89
CA GLN A 312 26.03 8.11 -17.56
C GLN A 312 25.55 9.15 -16.56
N ILE A 313 24.63 8.73 -15.72
CA ILE A 313 24.02 9.52 -14.63
C ILE A 313 24.29 8.78 -13.34
N ARG A 314 24.80 9.47 -12.32
CA ARG A 314 24.93 8.91 -10.97
C ARG A 314 24.10 9.73 -9.99
N VAL A 315 23.28 9.04 -9.23
CA VAL A 315 22.52 9.61 -8.10
C VAL A 315 23.12 9.09 -6.80
N SER A 316 23.67 9.97 -5.98
CA SER A 316 24.27 9.66 -4.70
C SER A 316 23.40 10.20 -3.57
N VAL A 317 23.14 9.39 -2.55
CA VAL A 317 22.30 9.73 -1.40
C VAL A 317 23.08 9.49 -0.12
N THR A 318 23.18 10.52 0.72
CA THR A 318 23.95 10.48 1.97
C THR A 318 23.05 10.82 3.17
N PRO A 319 22.97 9.96 4.19
CA PRO A 319 22.30 10.28 5.46
C PRO A 319 23.02 11.40 6.19
N SER A 320 22.28 12.26 6.88
CA SER A 320 22.84 13.43 7.57
C SER A 320 23.09 13.20 9.07
N THR A 321 22.29 12.34 9.72
CA THR A 321 22.34 12.15 11.17
C THR A 321 22.67 10.72 11.59
N LEU A 322 22.22 9.72 10.84
CA LEU A 322 22.50 8.32 11.11
C LEU A 322 23.89 7.94 10.59
N SER A 323 24.57 7.06 11.33
CA SER A 323 25.84 6.45 10.92
C SER A 323 25.61 5.32 9.90
N LEU A 324 24.81 5.61 8.87
CA LEU A 324 24.60 4.69 7.75
C LEU A 324 25.49 5.07 6.58
N GLU A 325 25.93 4.06 5.84
CA GLU A 325 26.65 4.27 4.60
C GLU A 325 25.78 4.92 3.54
N GLY A 326 26.29 5.95 2.87
CA GLY A 326 25.64 6.54 1.71
C GLY A 326 25.56 5.53 0.56
N LYS A 327 24.53 5.65 -0.27
CA LYS A 327 24.30 4.78 -1.43
C LYS A 327 24.27 5.57 -2.72
N SER A 328 24.70 4.93 -3.80
CA SER A 328 24.61 5.50 -5.15
C SER A 328 23.97 4.50 -6.10
N VAL A 329 23.23 5.03 -7.08
CA VAL A 329 22.69 4.27 -8.21
C VAL A 329 23.18 4.91 -9.51
N ASP A 330 23.50 4.06 -10.47
CA ASP A 330 23.94 4.46 -11.80
C ASP A 330 22.79 4.25 -12.79
N LEU A 331 22.51 5.28 -13.58
CA LEU A 331 21.53 5.30 -14.65
C LEU A 331 22.23 5.64 -15.96
N VAL A 332 21.59 5.38 -17.07
CA VAL A 332 22.10 5.77 -18.40
C VAL A 332 21.00 6.43 -19.23
N SER A 333 21.30 7.57 -19.83
CA SER A 333 20.41 8.14 -20.84
C SER A 333 20.97 7.87 -22.24
N LYS A 334 20.09 7.42 -23.14
CA LYS A 334 20.39 7.07 -24.53
C LYS A 334 19.63 7.98 -25.50
N ARG A 335 20.14 8.18 -26.68
CA ARG A 335 19.36 8.86 -27.74
C ARG A 335 18.17 8.01 -28.10
N GLU A 336 17.05 8.66 -28.42
CA GLU A 336 15.89 8.00 -29.00
C GLU A 336 16.32 7.35 -30.33
N GLU A 337 16.10 6.04 -30.43
CA GLU A 337 16.28 5.36 -31.71
C GLU A 337 15.13 5.78 -32.62
N GLY A 338 15.46 6.48 -33.71
CA GLY A 338 14.52 7.03 -34.70
C GLY A 338 13.84 6.01 -35.58
#